data_46b9c20627785b3e45aedf37f8512b46
#
_entry.id   46b9c20627785b3e45aedf37f8512b46
#
_cell.length_a   1.000
_cell.length_b   1.000
_cell.length_c   1.000
_cell.angle_alpha   90.00
_cell.angle_beta   90.00
_cell.angle_gamma   90.00
#
_symmetry.space_group_name_H-M   'P 1'
#
loop_
_entity.id
_entity.type
_entity.pdbx_description
1 polymer ?
#
loop_
_entity_poly.entity_id
_entity_poly.type
_entity_poly.pdbx_seq_one_letter_code
_entity_poly.pdbx_strand_id
1 'polypeptide(L)'
;MALVLITGSCGLVGSESSVFFSEKGFEILGIDNNSRRSFFGKDGDINWVKKKLKKNIKNYKHFGIDIRDYKGLEKIFKKYKKKIKLIIHAAAQPSHDWAKNKAFIDFDINAKGTLNLLELTKLYVPDTPFIFMSTNKVYGDNPNNLPLVEKKFRWEIKNNHKYKDGIDETMSI
;
A
#
# COMPACT_ATOMS: atom_id res chain seq x y z
N MET A 1 -19.60 -5.87 12.41
CA MET A 1 -18.18 -5.85 12.73
C MET A 1 -17.53 -4.73 11.93
N ALA A 2 -16.54 -4.04 12.48
CA ALA A 2 -15.81 -2.97 11.81
C ALA A 2 -14.87 -3.58 10.74
N LEU A 3 -14.72 -2.88 9.62
CA LEU A 3 -13.96 -3.35 8.47
C LEU A 3 -12.75 -2.45 8.21
N VAL A 4 -11.63 -3.06 7.81
CA VAL A 4 -10.49 -2.36 7.19
C VAL A 4 -10.45 -2.73 5.72
N LEU A 5 -10.47 -1.74 4.83
CA LEU A 5 -10.28 -1.92 3.40
C LEU A 5 -8.80 -1.72 3.07
N ILE A 6 -8.18 -2.72 2.46
CA ILE A 6 -6.75 -2.73 2.14
C ILE A 6 -6.57 -3.00 0.65
N THR A 7 -6.03 -2.04 -0.10
CA THR A 7 -5.63 -2.26 -1.50
C THR A 7 -4.18 -2.72 -1.57
N GLY A 8 -3.85 -3.54 -2.57
CA GLY A 8 -2.55 -4.22 -2.62
C GLY A 8 -2.41 -5.24 -1.49
N SER A 9 -3.53 -5.83 -1.07
CA SER A 9 -3.63 -6.69 0.12
C SER A 9 -2.77 -7.95 0.08
N CYS A 10 -2.29 -8.35 -1.07
CA CYS A 10 -1.39 -9.50 -1.22
C CYS A 10 0.09 -9.08 -1.42
N GLY A 11 0.38 -7.79 -1.49
CA GLY A 11 1.75 -7.25 -1.43
C GLY A 11 2.34 -7.32 -0.03
N LEU A 12 3.62 -6.94 0.12
CA LEU A 12 4.33 -7.01 1.40
C LEU A 12 3.59 -6.21 2.49
N VAL A 13 3.42 -4.90 2.29
CA VAL A 13 2.75 -4.03 3.29
C VAL A 13 1.29 -4.41 3.48
N GLY A 14 0.55 -4.66 2.38
CA GLY A 14 -0.87 -5.00 2.46
C GLY A 14 -1.16 -6.30 3.18
N SER A 15 -0.31 -7.33 3.02
CA SER A 15 -0.49 -8.61 3.71
C SER A 15 -0.21 -8.52 5.20
N GLU A 16 0.87 -7.83 5.60
CA GLU A 16 1.19 -7.61 7.01
C GLU A 16 0.12 -6.74 7.69
N SER A 17 -0.36 -5.68 7.02
CA SER A 17 -1.49 -4.90 7.51
C SER A 17 -2.76 -5.74 7.68
N SER A 18 -3.03 -6.67 6.74
CA SER A 18 -4.18 -7.56 6.84
C SER A 18 -4.12 -8.47 8.07
N VAL A 19 -2.95 -9.01 8.38
CA VAL A 19 -2.73 -9.83 9.58
C VAL A 19 -2.90 -8.97 10.83
N PHE A 20 -2.17 -7.85 10.91
CA PHE A 20 -2.19 -6.96 12.07
C PHE A 20 -3.60 -6.51 12.47
N PHE A 21 -4.38 -5.99 11.50
CA PHE A 21 -5.73 -5.50 11.81
C PHE A 21 -6.73 -6.63 12.08
N SER A 22 -6.53 -7.82 11.49
CA SER A 22 -7.34 -8.98 11.82
C SER A 22 -7.14 -9.43 13.28
N GLU A 23 -5.91 -9.38 13.78
CA GLU A 23 -5.58 -9.66 15.19
C GLU A 23 -6.16 -8.62 16.16
N LYS A 24 -6.41 -7.39 15.68
CA LYS A 24 -7.14 -6.33 16.41
C LYS A 24 -8.67 -6.48 16.32
N GLY A 25 -9.18 -7.56 15.74
CA GLY A 25 -10.60 -7.87 15.69
C GLY A 25 -11.37 -7.24 14.53
N PHE A 26 -10.70 -6.68 13.53
CA PHE A 26 -11.36 -6.16 12.33
C PHE A 26 -11.60 -7.27 11.30
N GLU A 27 -12.69 -7.14 10.53
CA GLU A 27 -12.82 -7.84 9.26
C GLU A 27 -11.96 -7.16 8.19
N ILE A 28 -11.37 -7.95 7.29
CA ILE A 28 -10.48 -7.42 6.24
C ILE A 28 -11.15 -7.54 4.87
N LEU A 29 -11.26 -6.40 4.18
CA LEU A 29 -11.60 -6.35 2.76
C LEU A 29 -10.33 -6.12 1.95
N GLY A 30 -9.75 -7.20 1.43
CA GLY A 30 -8.54 -7.13 0.61
C GLY A 30 -8.88 -6.95 -0.87
N ILE A 31 -8.31 -5.92 -1.49
CA ILE A 31 -8.39 -5.66 -2.93
C ILE A 31 -7.01 -5.88 -3.53
N ASP A 32 -6.91 -6.81 -4.49
CA ASP A 32 -5.65 -7.10 -5.19
C ASP A 32 -5.95 -7.92 -6.46
N ASN A 33 -5.41 -7.48 -7.60
CA ASN A 33 -5.62 -8.14 -8.89
C ASN A 33 -4.42 -8.98 -9.35
N ASN A 34 -3.37 -9.12 -8.51
CA ASN A 34 -2.13 -9.82 -8.85
C ASN A 34 -1.37 -9.22 -10.06
N SER A 35 -1.49 -7.91 -10.30
CA SER A 35 -0.76 -7.21 -11.38
C SER A 35 0.76 -7.38 -11.28
N ARG A 36 1.27 -7.65 -10.09
CA ARG A 36 2.69 -7.92 -9.85
C ARG A 36 3.22 -9.04 -10.77
N ARG A 37 2.40 -10.06 -11.03
CA ARG A 37 2.74 -11.12 -11.99
C ARG A 37 2.93 -10.58 -13.41
N SER A 38 2.13 -9.61 -13.82
CA SER A 38 2.26 -8.98 -15.15
C SER A 38 3.51 -8.10 -15.26
N PHE A 39 3.97 -7.52 -14.13
CA PHE A 39 5.15 -6.65 -14.08
C PHE A 39 6.46 -7.44 -14.00
N PHE A 40 6.48 -8.53 -13.22
CA PHE A 40 7.70 -9.25 -12.85
C PHE A 40 7.68 -10.74 -13.25
N GLY A 41 6.73 -11.16 -14.10
CA GLY A 41 6.61 -12.55 -14.54
C GLY A 41 6.17 -13.50 -13.43
N LYS A 42 6.53 -14.78 -13.56
CA LYS A 42 6.12 -15.86 -12.63
C LYS A 42 6.57 -15.60 -11.19
N ASP A 43 7.74 -15.02 -11.00
CA ASP A 43 8.31 -14.73 -9.66
C ASP A 43 7.54 -13.61 -8.95
N GLY A 44 6.82 -12.78 -9.71
CA GLY A 44 5.91 -11.78 -9.17
C GLY A 44 4.55 -12.30 -8.72
N ASP A 45 4.23 -13.58 -8.93
CA ASP A 45 2.92 -14.14 -8.57
C ASP A 45 2.70 -14.20 -7.06
N ILE A 46 1.70 -13.45 -6.60
CA ILE A 46 1.33 -13.35 -5.18
C ILE A 46 0.07 -14.16 -4.81
N ASN A 47 -0.39 -15.08 -5.67
CA ASN A 47 -1.53 -15.94 -5.37
C ASN A 47 -1.31 -16.82 -4.13
N TRP A 48 -0.07 -17.17 -3.82
CA TRP A 48 0.26 -17.90 -2.60
C TRP A 48 -0.04 -17.07 -1.34
N VAL A 49 0.23 -15.75 -1.36
CA VAL A 49 -0.13 -14.83 -0.26
C VAL A 49 -1.64 -14.79 -0.08
N LYS A 50 -2.41 -14.63 -1.17
CA LYS A 50 -3.86 -14.67 -1.14
C LYS A 50 -4.39 -15.96 -0.49
N LYS A 51 -3.83 -17.11 -0.84
CA LYS A 51 -4.18 -18.39 -0.24
C LYS A 51 -3.87 -18.42 1.26
N LYS A 52 -2.68 -17.93 1.65
CA LYS A 52 -2.25 -17.82 3.06
C LYS A 52 -3.20 -16.93 3.87
N LEU A 53 -3.54 -15.74 3.37
CA LEU A 53 -4.46 -14.82 4.05
C LEU A 53 -5.85 -15.44 4.23
N LYS A 54 -6.41 -16.05 3.17
CA LYS A 54 -7.71 -16.73 3.25
C LYS A 54 -7.74 -17.91 4.22
N LYS A 55 -6.61 -18.63 4.37
CA LYS A 55 -6.49 -19.75 5.32
C LYS A 55 -6.37 -19.26 6.76
N ASN A 56 -5.59 -18.20 6.99
CA ASN A 56 -5.18 -17.81 8.34
C ASN A 56 -6.10 -16.73 8.95
N ILE A 57 -6.80 -15.94 8.13
CA ILE A 57 -7.69 -14.88 8.59
C ILE A 57 -9.15 -15.26 8.33
N LYS A 58 -9.86 -15.65 9.39
CA LYS A 58 -11.26 -16.13 9.32
C LYS A 58 -12.19 -15.15 8.59
N ASN A 59 -12.01 -13.85 8.80
CA ASN A 59 -12.89 -12.80 8.28
C ASN A 59 -12.20 -12.00 7.15
N TYR A 60 -11.37 -12.65 6.32
CA TYR A 60 -10.75 -12.05 5.14
C TYR A 60 -11.61 -12.26 3.90
N LYS A 61 -12.02 -11.16 3.28
CA LYS A 61 -12.75 -11.15 2.01
C LYS A 61 -11.86 -10.54 0.93
N HIS A 62 -11.58 -11.32 -0.12
CA HIS A 62 -10.73 -10.89 -1.21
C HIS A 62 -11.54 -10.50 -2.45
N PHE A 63 -11.18 -9.38 -3.04
CA PHE A 63 -11.73 -8.87 -4.30
C PHE A 63 -10.58 -8.73 -5.32
N GLY A 64 -10.67 -9.51 -6.42
CA GLY A 64 -9.72 -9.44 -7.53
C GLY A 64 -10.03 -8.27 -8.46
N ILE A 65 -10.00 -7.04 -7.94
CA ILE A 65 -10.37 -5.81 -8.66
C ILE A 65 -9.12 -4.94 -8.83
N ASP A 66 -9.00 -4.35 -10.01
CA ASP A 66 -8.00 -3.33 -10.29
C ASP A 66 -8.47 -1.99 -9.70
N ILE A 67 -7.56 -1.25 -9.05
CA ILE A 67 -7.88 0.07 -8.49
C ILE A 67 -8.27 1.12 -9.55
N ARG A 68 -7.98 0.86 -10.82
CA ARG A 68 -8.45 1.66 -11.96
C ARG A 68 -9.92 1.41 -12.32
N ASP A 69 -10.49 0.29 -11.88
CA ASP A 69 -11.92 -0.02 -12.09
C ASP A 69 -12.79 0.69 -11.05
N TYR A 70 -13.12 1.95 -11.35
CA TYR A 70 -13.97 2.79 -10.50
C TYR A 70 -15.31 2.11 -10.16
N LYS A 71 -15.98 1.50 -11.15
CA LYS A 71 -17.31 0.89 -10.94
C LYS A 71 -17.22 -0.35 -10.05
N GLY A 72 -16.18 -1.15 -10.22
CA GLY A 72 -15.90 -2.31 -9.36
C GLY A 72 -15.64 -1.90 -7.91
N LEU A 73 -14.80 -0.88 -7.71
CA LEU A 73 -14.54 -0.30 -6.38
C LEU A 73 -15.82 0.29 -5.78
N GLU A 74 -16.59 1.05 -6.55
CA GLU A 74 -17.81 1.70 -6.08
C GLU A 74 -18.82 0.68 -5.52
N LYS A 75 -18.97 -0.49 -6.14
CA LYS A 75 -19.82 -1.57 -5.62
C LYS A 75 -19.40 -2.01 -4.23
N ILE A 76 -18.08 -2.06 -3.95
CA ILE A 76 -17.56 -2.40 -2.63
C ILE A 76 -17.92 -1.30 -1.64
N PHE A 77 -17.62 -0.03 -1.97
CA PHE A 77 -17.94 1.10 -1.11
C PHE A 77 -19.44 1.19 -0.79
N LYS A 78 -20.31 1.06 -1.80
CA LYS A 78 -21.77 1.04 -1.62
C LYS A 78 -22.22 -0.09 -0.71
N LYS A 79 -21.65 -1.29 -0.86
CA LYS A 79 -22.05 -2.47 -0.08
C LYS A 79 -21.64 -2.37 1.39
N TYR A 80 -20.45 -1.84 1.66
CA TYR A 80 -19.88 -1.87 3.02
C TYR A 80 -19.97 -0.53 3.77
N LYS A 81 -20.05 0.62 3.05
CA LYS A 81 -20.30 1.97 3.59
C LYS A 81 -19.74 2.17 5.03
N LYS A 82 -20.63 2.51 5.97
CA LYS A 82 -20.32 2.83 7.38
C LYS A 82 -19.59 1.72 8.16
N LYS A 83 -19.51 0.51 7.63
CA LYS A 83 -18.71 -0.57 8.25
C LYS A 83 -17.22 -0.37 8.01
N ILE A 84 -16.82 0.30 6.93
CA ILE A 84 -15.41 0.64 6.65
C ILE A 84 -14.98 1.70 7.67
N LYS A 85 -13.99 1.36 8.49
CA LYS A 85 -13.47 2.22 9.56
C LYS A 85 -12.04 2.67 9.34
N LEU A 86 -11.37 2.08 8.36
CA LEU A 86 -10.03 2.44 7.95
C LEU A 86 -9.81 2.00 6.50
N ILE A 87 -9.11 2.82 5.72
CA ILE A 87 -8.64 2.47 4.38
C ILE A 87 -7.12 2.53 4.40
N ILE A 88 -6.47 1.46 3.92
CA ILE A 88 -5.02 1.40 3.72
C ILE A 88 -4.78 1.20 2.23
N HIS A 89 -4.21 2.20 1.59
CA HIS A 89 -3.89 2.17 0.18
C HIS A 89 -2.42 1.82 -0.03
N ALA A 90 -2.15 0.52 -0.27
CA ALA A 90 -0.83 -0.02 -0.53
C ALA A 90 -0.69 -0.60 -1.96
N ALA A 91 -1.73 -0.50 -2.78
CA ALA A 91 -1.65 -0.88 -4.18
C ALA A 91 -0.88 0.18 -4.98
N ALA A 92 0.15 -0.24 -5.69
CA ALA A 92 0.97 0.63 -6.53
C ALA A 92 1.67 -0.18 -7.64
N GLN A 93 2.12 0.51 -8.68
CA GLN A 93 3.15 0.02 -9.60
C GLN A 93 4.51 0.49 -9.04
N PRO A 94 5.37 -0.42 -8.52
CA PRO A 94 6.56 -0.03 -7.75
C PRO A 94 7.86 0.03 -8.56
N SER A 95 7.86 -0.33 -9.86
CA SER A 95 9.07 -0.47 -10.67
C SER A 95 9.41 0.81 -11.44
N HIS A 96 10.56 1.39 -11.17
CA HIS A 96 11.07 2.55 -11.93
C HIS A 96 11.32 2.23 -13.41
N ASP A 97 11.91 1.07 -13.69
CA ASP A 97 12.21 0.67 -15.07
C ASP A 97 10.92 0.47 -15.87
N TRP A 98 9.90 -0.05 -15.21
CA TRP A 98 8.59 -0.22 -15.82
C TRP A 98 7.90 1.13 -16.04
N ALA A 99 7.98 2.05 -15.08
CA ALA A 99 7.45 3.40 -15.19
C ALA A 99 8.08 4.15 -16.37
N LYS A 100 9.41 4.07 -16.53
CA LYS A 100 10.13 4.70 -17.65
C LYS A 100 9.60 4.24 -19.02
N ASN A 101 9.27 2.98 -19.16
CA ASN A 101 8.85 2.38 -20.44
C ASN A 101 7.32 2.36 -20.64
N LYS A 102 6.54 2.52 -19.58
CA LYS A 102 5.07 2.41 -19.56
C LYS A 102 4.43 3.50 -18.72
N ALA A 103 4.84 4.75 -18.97
CA ALA A 103 4.46 5.92 -18.18
C ALA A 103 2.94 6.09 -18.00
N PHE A 104 2.14 5.87 -19.06
CA PHE A 104 0.68 5.97 -18.95
C PHE A 104 0.07 4.92 -18.01
N ILE A 105 0.59 3.70 -18.04
CA ILE A 105 0.09 2.63 -17.14
C ILE A 105 0.51 2.92 -15.71
N ASP A 106 1.74 3.42 -15.51
CA ASP A 106 2.24 3.86 -14.21
C ASP A 106 1.36 4.98 -13.64
N PHE A 107 1.07 6.01 -14.43
CA PHE A 107 0.19 7.12 -14.05
C PHE A 107 -1.24 6.61 -13.74
N ASP A 108 -1.81 5.77 -14.59
CA ASP A 108 -3.15 5.23 -14.39
C ASP A 108 -3.27 4.42 -13.08
N ILE A 109 -2.22 3.66 -12.72
CA ILE A 109 -2.24 2.90 -11.46
C ILE A 109 -2.00 3.82 -10.28
N ASN A 110 -0.88 4.57 -10.28
CA ASN A 110 -0.43 5.31 -9.10
C ASN A 110 -1.22 6.61 -8.87
N ALA A 111 -1.59 7.34 -9.91
CA ALA A 111 -2.33 8.59 -9.77
C ALA A 111 -3.85 8.38 -9.88
N LYS A 112 -4.34 7.86 -11.01
CA LYS A 112 -5.77 7.70 -11.24
C LYS A 112 -6.40 6.65 -10.32
N GLY A 113 -5.70 5.53 -10.06
CA GLY A 113 -6.17 4.52 -9.09
C GLY A 113 -6.32 5.10 -7.69
N THR A 114 -5.36 5.93 -7.24
CA THR A 114 -5.45 6.64 -5.96
C THR A 114 -6.62 7.63 -5.96
N LEU A 115 -6.79 8.42 -7.03
CA LEU A 115 -7.90 9.36 -7.15
C LEU A 115 -9.26 8.65 -7.07
N ASN A 116 -9.41 7.49 -7.72
CA ASN A 116 -10.64 6.69 -7.63
C ASN A 116 -11.00 6.36 -6.18
N LEU A 117 -10.01 5.94 -5.38
CA LEU A 117 -10.22 5.60 -3.96
C LEU A 117 -10.55 6.84 -3.13
N LEU A 118 -9.89 7.97 -3.36
CA LEU A 118 -10.13 9.23 -2.66
C LEU A 118 -11.55 9.74 -2.93
N GLU A 119 -11.98 9.76 -4.20
CA GLU A 119 -13.35 10.17 -4.57
C GLU A 119 -14.41 9.25 -3.97
N LEU A 120 -14.19 7.93 -3.98
CA LEU A 120 -15.11 6.98 -3.36
C LEU A 120 -15.12 7.12 -1.84
N THR A 121 -13.99 7.41 -1.21
CA THR A 121 -13.91 7.69 0.22
C THR A 121 -14.74 8.92 0.57
N LYS A 122 -14.50 10.03 -0.12
CA LYS A 122 -15.25 11.28 0.03
C LYS A 122 -16.76 11.07 -0.14
N LEU A 123 -17.16 10.30 -1.14
CA LEU A 123 -18.58 10.10 -1.48
C LEU A 123 -19.32 9.17 -0.51
N TYR A 124 -18.67 8.12 0.00
CA TYR A 124 -19.35 7.06 0.74
C TYR A 124 -18.98 6.97 2.20
N VAL A 125 -17.78 7.40 2.58
CA VAL A 125 -17.21 7.25 3.93
C VAL A 125 -16.28 8.42 4.29
N PRO A 126 -16.74 9.68 4.20
CA PRO A 126 -15.87 10.86 4.29
C PRO A 126 -15.09 10.99 5.61
N ASP A 127 -15.63 10.45 6.71
CA ASP A 127 -15.01 10.51 8.03
C ASP A 127 -14.05 9.33 8.31
N THR A 128 -13.84 8.45 7.30
CA THR A 128 -12.98 7.28 7.46
C THR A 128 -11.52 7.66 7.22
N PRO A 129 -10.61 7.39 8.19
CA PRO A 129 -9.19 7.60 7.97
C PRO A 129 -8.67 6.87 6.73
N PHE A 130 -7.87 7.58 5.94
CA PHE A 130 -7.24 7.07 4.71
C PHE A 130 -5.72 7.11 4.87
N ILE A 131 -5.09 5.96 4.94
CA ILE A 131 -3.63 5.82 5.00
C ILE A 131 -3.11 5.54 3.60
N PHE A 132 -2.34 6.47 3.06
CA PHE A 132 -1.63 6.31 1.80
C PHE A 132 -0.18 5.87 2.05
N MET A 133 0.20 4.74 1.46
CA MET A 133 1.58 4.25 1.55
C MET A 133 2.46 5.00 0.56
N SER A 134 3.19 5.97 1.07
CA SER A 134 4.12 6.80 0.30
C SER A 134 5.44 6.06 0.02
N THR A 135 6.49 6.78 -0.29
CA THR A 135 7.81 6.26 -0.65
C THR A 135 8.90 6.91 0.20
N ASN A 136 9.96 6.16 0.49
CA ASN A 136 11.17 6.71 1.11
C ASN A 136 11.91 7.70 0.20
N LYS A 137 11.63 7.70 -1.09
CA LYS A 137 12.24 8.62 -2.07
C LYS A 137 11.67 10.04 -2.02
N VAL A 138 10.68 10.29 -1.15
CA VAL A 138 10.13 11.63 -0.93
C VAL A 138 11.19 12.65 -0.53
N TYR A 139 12.26 12.22 0.13
CA TYR A 139 13.37 13.08 0.55
C TYR A 139 14.42 13.33 -0.54
N GLY A 140 14.24 12.82 -1.77
CA GLY A 140 15.20 12.96 -2.87
C GLY A 140 16.57 12.44 -2.50
N ASP A 141 17.61 13.25 -2.76
CA ASP A 141 19.01 12.92 -2.44
C ASP A 141 19.46 13.40 -1.06
N ASN A 142 18.62 14.07 -0.29
CA ASN A 142 19.00 14.59 1.03
C ASN A 142 19.55 13.51 1.98
N PRO A 143 19.01 12.29 2.03
CA PRO A 143 19.59 11.22 2.83
C PRO A 143 21.03 10.84 2.45
N ASN A 144 21.39 10.99 1.17
CA ASN A 144 22.74 10.66 0.68
C ASN A 144 23.81 11.67 1.13
N ASN A 145 23.37 12.88 1.52
CA ASN A 145 24.25 13.93 2.02
C ASN A 145 24.51 13.85 3.53
N LEU A 146 23.92 12.87 4.22
CA LEU A 146 24.14 12.68 5.65
C LEU A 146 25.53 12.13 5.94
N PRO A 147 26.13 12.51 7.09
CA PRO A 147 27.42 11.98 7.51
C PRO A 147 27.28 10.51 7.91
N LEU A 148 27.62 9.61 7.00
CA LEU A 148 27.50 8.17 7.20
C LEU A 148 28.81 7.56 7.71
N VAL A 149 28.68 6.47 8.47
CA VAL A 149 29.78 5.60 8.92
C VAL A 149 29.48 4.18 8.47
N GLU A 150 30.44 3.57 7.79
CA GLU A 150 30.35 2.17 7.41
C GLU A 150 30.50 1.27 8.63
N LYS A 151 29.58 0.34 8.80
CA LYS A 151 29.60 -0.74 9.78
C LYS A 151 29.71 -2.08 9.06
N LYS A 152 29.92 -3.15 9.80
CA LYS A 152 30.12 -4.50 9.24
C LYS A 152 29.05 -4.95 8.25
N PHE A 153 27.79 -4.52 8.42
CA PHE A 153 26.64 -5.00 7.62
C PHE A 153 25.74 -3.88 7.10
N ARG A 154 26.02 -2.61 7.44
CA ARG A 154 25.17 -1.47 7.06
C ARG A 154 25.90 -0.14 7.20
N TRP A 155 25.36 0.88 6.58
CA TRP A 155 25.71 2.27 6.84
C TRP A 155 24.85 2.81 7.99
N GLU A 156 25.44 3.60 8.88
CA GLU A 156 24.76 4.30 9.96
C GLU A 156 25.07 5.79 9.91
N ILE A 157 24.12 6.62 10.35
CA ILE A 157 24.34 8.05 10.51
C ILE A 157 25.23 8.25 11.75
N LYS A 158 26.17 9.20 11.69
CA LYS A 158 27.06 9.51 12.82
C LYS A 158 26.26 9.84 14.08
N ASN A 159 26.74 9.33 15.25
CA ASN A 159 26.04 9.45 16.53
C ASN A 159 25.78 10.89 17.02
N ASN A 160 26.55 11.88 16.52
CA ASN A 160 26.37 13.29 16.85
C ASN A 160 25.40 14.02 15.91
N HIS A 161 24.75 13.34 14.98
CA HIS A 161 23.81 13.93 14.04
C HIS A 161 22.36 13.80 14.54
N LYS A 162 21.52 14.80 14.25
CA LYS A 162 20.11 14.83 14.68
C LYS A 162 19.28 13.61 14.21
N TYR A 163 19.64 13.04 13.06
CA TYR A 163 18.98 11.87 12.48
C TYR A 163 19.67 10.53 12.83
N LYS A 164 20.49 10.48 13.88
CA LYS A 164 21.22 9.25 14.26
C LYS A 164 20.34 8.03 14.48
N ASP A 165 19.12 8.24 14.96
CA ASP A 165 18.15 7.19 15.27
C ASP A 165 17.15 6.93 14.12
N GLY A 166 17.27 7.67 13.01
CA GLY A 166 16.43 7.56 11.82
C GLY A 166 16.06 8.92 11.25
N ILE A 167 15.62 8.92 10.00
CA ILE A 167 15.10 10.10 9.30
C ILE A 167 13.63 10.22 9.63
N ASP A 168 13.19 11.39 10.07
CA ASP A 168 11.83 11.74 10.39
C ASP A 168 11.29 12.83 9.45
N GLU A 169 10.06 13.30 9.70
CA GLU A 169 9.34 14.28 8.88
C GLU A 169 9.94 15.70 8.94
N THR A 170 10.97 15.92 9.77
CA THR A 170 11.68 17.22 9.82
C THR A 170 12.75 17.36 8.74
N MET A 171 13.07 16.29 8.01
CA MET A 171 13.95 16.38 6.86
C MET A 171 13.23 17.08 5.71
N SER A 172 13.87 18.06 5.10
CA SER A 172 13.32 18.73 3.92
C SER A 172 13.18 17.79 2.73
N ILE A 173 12.18 18.07 1.92
CA ILE A 173 11.92 17.40 0.64
C ILE A 173 12.76 18.04 -0.45
#